data_f2136e0e4dd67d939381d46df78cd392
#
_entry.id   f2136e0e4dd67d939381d46df78cd392
#
_cell.length_a   1.000
_cell.length_b   1.000
_cell.length_c   1.000
_cell.angle_alpha   90.00
_cell.angle_beta   90.00
_cell.angle_gamma   90.00
#
_symmetry.space_group_name_H-M   'P 1'
#
loop_
_entity.id
_entity.type
_entity.pdbx_description
1 polymer ?
#
loop_
_entity_poly.entity_id
_entity_poly.type
_entity_poly.pdbx_seq_one_letter_code
_entity_poly.pdbx_strand_id
1 'polypeptide(L)'
;MNQQRNSKSSIWQKSFGFEDVKCLIVCRGPVRLEAMQTFESMGASYGILLSEKDSIVYPQTLAPELRWIGKRNGKVHHVADYMGASREEKELRIEEILGICSRYSYTHLFAGYGFMAEDADFIQAVEDAGVVFVGPSSRVIRKAGSKDEAKQLARKLGVSVTPGEDRICALTLIRKAGENPLEQFKTWIQQHQLLLSKQFESKPLEEQADELIQAASSMQIELISIEKIQQETQIQLGKLWQIGRAHV
;
A
#
# COMPACT_ATOMS: atom_id res chain seq x y z
N MET A 1 20.25 28.21 -10.64
CA MET A 1 21.42 27.77 -11.44
C MET A 1 21.15 26.33 -11.82
N ASN A 2 20.76 26.12 -13.10
CA ASN A 2 20.53 24.78 -13.62
C ASN A 2 21.87 24.05 -13.74
N GLN A 3 22.11 23.07 -12.87
CA GLN A 3 23.24 22.17 -13.07
C GLN A 3 22.86 21.15 -14.16
N GLN A 4 23.15 21.49 -15.43
CA GLN A 4 23.21 20.51 -16.48
C GLN A 4 24.38 19.56 -16.22
N ARG A 5 24.09 18.36 -15.77
CA ARG A 5 25.07 17.27 -15.74
C ARG A 5 25.27 16.74 -17.17
N ASN A 6 26.19 17.34 -17.90
CA ASN A 6 26.67 16.77 -19.15
C ASN A 6 27.64 15.63 -18.86
N SER A 7 27.15 14.39 -18.96
CA SER A 7 28.03 13.23 -18.98
C SER A 7 28.44 12.93 -20.43
N LYS A 8 29.73 13.09 -20.73
CA LYS A 8 30.32 12.78 -22.05
C LYS A 8 30.48 11.29 -22.35
N SER A 9 30.04 10.39 -21.45
CA SER A 9 30.41 8.99 -21.49
C SER A 9 29.34 8.01 -21.99
N SER A 10 28.15 8.47 -22.36
CA SER A 10 27.09 7.56 -22.83
C SER A 10 26.09 8.27 -23.73
N ILE A 11 25.82 7.68 -24.89
CA ILE A 11 24.75 8.07 -25.84
C ILE A 11 23.36 8.02 -25.16
N TRP A 12 23.24 7.35 -24.01
CA TRP A 12 22.00 7.16 -23.24
C TRP A 12 21.71 8.29 -22.26
N GLN A 13 22.68 9.11 -21.88
CA GLN A 13 22.45 10.21 -20.95
C GLN A 13 22.35 11.52 -21.71
N LYS A 14 21.15 11.82 -22.18
CA LYS A 14 20.75 13.19 -22.47
C LYS A 14 20.54 13.93 -21.16
N SER A 15 20.74 15.25 -21.16
CA SER A 15 20.43 16.10 -19.99
C SER A 15 18.99 15.87 -19.55
N PHE A 16 18.78 15.60 -18.26
CA PHE A 16 17.44 15.57 -17.66
C PHE A 16 17.10 17.00 -17.22
N GLY A 17 16.04 17.56 -17.79
CA GLY A 17 15.40 18.77 -17.28
C GLY A 17 14.29 18.37 -16.33
N PHE A 18 14.16 19.08 -15.21
CA PHE A 18 13.08 18.90 -14.25
C PHE A 18 12.22 20.16 -14.14
N GLU A 19 12.31 21.05 -15.14
CA GLU A 19 11.59 22.33 -15.17
C GLU A 19 10.07 22.13 -15.15
N ASP A 20 9.58 21.04 -15.78
CA ASP A 20 8.18 20.69 -15.86
C ASP A 20 7.70 19.85 -14.66
N VAL A 21 8.61 19.48 -13.75
CA VAL A 21 8.27 18.70 -12.56
C VAL A 21 7.85 19.62 -11.44
N LYS A 22 6.60 19.46 -11.00
CA LYS A 22 6.07 20.11 -9.82
C LYS A 22 5.44 19.05 -8.93
N CYS A 23 6.12 18.70 -7.85
CA CYS A 23 5.75 17.59 -6.99
C CYS A 23 5.04 18.03 -5.71
N LEU A 24 3.92 17.37 -5.38
CA LEU A 24 3.32 17.45 -4.05
C LEU A 24 3.93 16.34 -3.17
N ILE A 25 4.61 16.71 -2.10
CA ILE A 25 5.20 15.78 -1.13
C ILE A 25 4.17 15.52 -0.01
N VAL A 26 3.67 14.29 0.07
CA VAL A 26 2.59 13.86 0.98
C VAL A 26 3.12 12.94 2.08
N CYS A 27 4.40 12.93 2.35
CA CYS A 27 4.99 12.14 3.43
C CYS A 27 5.33 12.99 4.64
N ARG A 28 5.60 12.33 5.78
CA ARG A 28 6.01 13.00 7.02
C ARG A 28 7.39 12.54 7.50
N GLY A 29 7.85 13.18 8.54
CA GLY A 29 9.12 12.82 9.22
C GLY A 29 10.37 13.08 8.37
N PRO A 30 11.45 12.32 8.60
CA PRO A 30 12.74 12.52 7.91
C PRO A 30 12.66 12.42 6.41
N VAL A 31 11.82 11.51 5.88
CA VAL A 31 11.65 11.31 4.43
C VAL A 31 11.13 12.56 3.73
N ARG A 32 10.28 13.36 4.40
CA ARG A 32 9.84 14.65 3.86
C ARG A 32 11.03 15.58 3.64
N LEU A 33 11.92 15.69 4.62
CA LEU A 33 13.10 16.54 4.53
C LEU A 33 14.05 16.11 3.42
N GLU A 34 14.32 14.80 3.34
CA GLU A 34 15.16 14.25 2.27
C GLU A 34 14.55 14.48 0.89
N ALA A 35 13.24 14.29 0.74
CA ALA A 35 12.53 14.59 -0.50
C ALA A 35 12.66 16.07 -0.89
N MET A 36 12.43 16.98 0.05
CA MET A 36 12.57 18.43 -0.18
C MET A 36 13.98 18.78 -0.66
N GLN A 37 15.01 18.27 0.03
CA GLN A 37 16.42 18.50 -0.32
C GLN A 37 16.75 17.92 -1.70
N THR A 38 16.21 16.75 -2.00
CA THR A 38 16.39 16.11 -3.32
C THR A 38 15.76 16.93 -4.41
N PHE A 39 14.49 17.35 -4.29
CA PHE A 39 13.85 18.21 -5.29
C PHE A 39 14.55 19.55 -5.46
N GLU A 40 15.01 20.17 -4.37
CA GLU A 40 15.83 21.39 -4.44
C GLU A 40 17.14 21.17 -5.21
N SER A 41 17.84 20.07 -4.95
CA SER A 41 19.10 19.74 -5.62
C SER A 41 18.92 19.44 -7.11
N MET A 42 17.74 18.93 -7.48
CA MET A 42 17.38 18.67 -8.88
C MET A 42 16.87 19.92 -9.60
N GLY A 43 16.59 21.01 -8.89
CA GLY A 43 15.98 22.21 -9.46
C GLY A 43 14.48 22.03 -9.78
N ALA A 44 13.86 20.98 -9.28
CA ALA A 44 12.43 20.72 -9.45
C ALA A 44 11.59 21.53 -8.45
N SER A 45 10.41 21.94 -8.87
CA SER A 45 9.46 22.61 -8.00
C SER A 45 8.72 21.61 -7.12
N TYR A 46 8.42 21.98 -5.85
CA TYR A 46 7.62 21.15 -4.98
C TYR A 46 6.71 21.97 -4.07
N GLY A 47 5.75 21.31 -3.49
CA GLY A 47 4.97 21.74 -2.33
C GLY A 47 4.88 20.59 -1.33
N ILE A 48 4.46 20.87 -0.13
CA ILE A 48 4.31 19.88 0.94
C ILE A 48 2.89 19.87 1.48
N LEU A 49 2.43 18.69 1.87
CA LEU A 49 1.21 18.48 2.60
C LEU A 49 1.55 18.28 4.08
N LEU A 50 0.90 19.05 4.94
CA LEU A 50 0.97 18.90 6.41
C LEU A 50 -0.41 18.50 6.92
N SER A 51 -0.48 17.49 7.77
CA SER A 51 -1.69 17.25 8.55
C SER A 51 -1.74 18.18 9.75
N GLU A 52 -2.95 18.49 10.21
CA GLU A 52 -3.14 19.25 11.45
C GLU A 52 -2.54 18.53 12.67
N LYS A 53 -2.50 17.20 12.63
CA LYS A 53 -1.85 16.35 13.66
C LYS A 53 -0.32 16.48 13.66
N ASP A 54 0.26 16.84 12.50
CA ASP A 54 1.70 17.11 12.35
C ASP A 54 2.03 18.61 12.47
N SER A 55 1.03 19.47 12.42
CA SER A 55 1.16 20.91 12.70
C SER A 55 1.48 21.05 14.16
N ILE A 56 2.74 20.95 14.45
CA ILE A 56 3.23 20.87 15.79
C ILE A 56 2.93 22.17 16.49
N VAL A 57 2.21 22.04 17.56
CA VAL A 57 1.98 23.08 18.57
C VAL A 57 3.30 23.67 19.10
N TYR A 58 4.44 23.04 18.79
CA TYR A 58 5.77 23.42 19.27
C TYR A 58 6.78 23.63 18.14
N PRO A 59 6.75 24.79 17.43
CA PRO A 59 7.71 25.09 16.37
C PRO A 59 9.19 24.96 16.81
N GLN A 60 9.45 25.10 18.11
CA GLN A 60 10.79 25.03 18.69
C GLN A 60 11.40 23.61 18.67
N THR A 61 10.55 22.56 18.62
CA THR A 61 10.99 21.17 18.56
C THR A 61 11.18 20.67 17.12
N LEU A 62 10.78 21.46 16.12
CA LEU A 62 11.02 21.14 14.71
C LEU A 62 12.50 21.30 14.40
N ALA A 63 13.03 20.40 13.58
CA ALA A 63 14.33 20.59 12.97
C ALA A 63 14.39 21.97 12.29
N PRO A 64 15.53 22.68 12.36
CA PRO A 64 15.65 24.04 11.81
C PRO A 64 15.16 24.16 10.37
N GLU A 65 15.41 23.15 9.55
CA GLU A 65 15.01 23.05 8.14
C GLU A 65 13.48 23.08 7.99
N LEU A 66 12.76 22.43 8.90
CA LEU A 66 11.31 22.36 8.90
C LEU A 66 10.65 23.67 9.39
N ARG A 67 11.35 24.48 10.18
CA ARG A 67 10.84 25.80 10.64
C ARG A 67 10.75 26.81 9.51
N TRP A 68 11.48 26.58 8.41
CA TRP A 68 11.55 27.46 7.25
C TRP A 68 10.73 26.97 6.07
N ILE A 69 9.99 25.86 6.23
CA ILE A 69 9.07 25.35 5.23
C ILE A 69 8.07 26.45 4.85
N GLY A 70 7.95 26.71 3.55
CA GLY A 70 7.09 27.77 3.01
C GLY A 70 7.78 29.13 2.87
N LYS A 71 8.93 29.36 3.48
CA LYS A 71 9.73 30.57 3.23
C LYS A 71 10.77 30.37 2.11
N ARG A 72 11.11 29.12 1.79
CA ARG A 72 11.99 28.74 0.69
C ARG A 72 11.16 28.00 -0.35
N ASN A 73 10.82 28.56 -1.45
CA ASN A 73 10.31 27.97 -2.70
C ASN A 73 9.18 26.94 -2.62
N GLY A 74 8.76 26.50 -1.44
CA GLY A 74 7.71 25.50 -1.25
C GLY A 74 6.37 26.12 -0.91
N LYS A 75 5.27 25.57 -1.46
CA LYS A 75 3.91 25.84 -0.98
C LYS A 75 3.57 24.82 0.10
N VAL A 76 2.96 25.27 1.17
CA VAL A 76 2.48 24.44 2.26
C VAL A 76 0.97 24.33 2.17
N HIS A 77 0.46 23.11 2.13
CA HIS A 77 -0.95 22.79 2.15
C HIS A 77 -1.29 22.05 3.44
N HIS A 78 -2.47 22.27 3.98
CA HIS A 78 -2.93 21.66 5.22
C HIS A 78 -4.13 20.76 4.95
N VAL A 79 -4.14 19.59 5.62
CA VAL A 79 -5.24 18.64 5.67
C VAL A 79 -5.44 18.20 7.12
N ALA A 80 -6.63 17.72 7.48
CA ALA A 80 -6.91 17.27 8.85
C ALA A 80 -6.02 16.09 9.27
N ASP A 81 -5.82 15.13 8.38
CA ASP A 81 -4.91 14.00 8.51
C ASP A 81 -4.53 13.46 7.13
N TYR A 82 -3.69 12.39 7.05
CA TYR A 82 -3.21 11.89 5.76
C TYR A 82 -4.08 10.81 5.12
N MET A 83 -4.96 10.13 5.85
CA MET A 83 -5.66 8.96 5.30
C MET A 83 -7.11 8.77 5.80
N GLY A 84 -7.57 9.55 6.78
CA GLY A 84 -8.87 9.33 7.42
C GLY A 84 -8.89 8.11 8.36
N ALA A 85 -9.92 8.01 9.18
CA ALA A 85 -10.15 6.91 10.11
C ALA A 85 -11.22 5.92 9.60
N SER A 86 -12.05 6.34 8.63
CA SER A 86 -13.06 5.50 7.97
C SER A 86 -12.81 5.48 6.45
N ARG A 87 -13.57 4.63 5.76
CA ARG A 87 -13.52 4.58 4.29
C ARG A 87 -13.99 5.88 3.65
N GLU A 88 -15.06 6.45 4.16
CA GLU A 88 -15.63 7.71 3.69
C GLU A 88 -14.65 8.88 3.90
N GLU A 89 -14.01 8.92 5.07
CA GLU A 89 -12.99 9.93 5.35
C GLU A 89 -11.76 9.75 4.46
N LYS A 90 -11.37 8.52 4.15
CA LYS A 90 -10.29 8.23 3.20
C LYS A 90 -10.64 8.75 1.80
N GLU A 91 -11.84 8.47 1.31
CA GLU A 91 -12.32 8.96 0.00
C GLU A 91 -12.30 10.50 -0.05
N LEU A 92 -12.84 11.18 0.97
CA LEU A 92 -12.78 12.63 1.10
C LEU A 92 -11.33 13.17 1.11
N ARG A 93 -10.44 12.48 1.79
CA ARG A 93 -9.02 12.87 1.84
C ARG A 93 -8.34 12.74 0.48
N ILE A 94 -8.65 11.70 -0.27
CA ILE A 94 -8.17 11.52 -1.65
C ILE A 94 -8.65 12.68 -2.52
N GLU A 95 -9.93 13.01 -2.47
CA GLU A 95 -10.51 14.14 -3.21
C GLU A 95 -9.84 15.48 -2.85
N GLU A 96 -9.59 15.71 -1.56
CA GLU A 96 -8.92 16.92 -1.10
C GLU A 96 -7.49 17.03 -1.63
N ILE A 97 -6.72 15.95 -1.57
CA ILE A 97 -5.34 15.90 -2.08
C ILE A 97 -5.32 16.13 -3.59
N LEU A 98 -6.20 15.47 -4.34
CA LEU A 98 -6.33 15.67 -5.78
C LEU A 98 -6.80 17.08 -6.14
N GLY A 99 -7.70 17.65 -5.34
CA GLY A 99 -8.13 19.06 -5.46
C GLY A 99 -6.96 20.04 -5.27
N ILE A 100 -6.05 19.75 -4.34
CA ILE A 100 -4.80 20.52 -4.17
C ILE A 100 -3.91 20.35 -5.40
N CYS A 101 -3.74 19.12 -5.90
CA CYS A 101 -2.93 18.87 -7.10
C CYS A 101 -3.45 19.67 -8.31
N SER A 102 -4.74 19.63 -8.56
CA SER A 102 -5.38 20.36 -9.66
C SER A 102 -5.25 21.88 -9.49
N ARG A 103 -5.65 22.41 -8.33
CA ARG A 103 -5.65 23.86 -8.05
C ARG A 103 -4.29 24.51 -8.19
N TYR A 104 -3.24 23.78 -7.81
CA TYR A 104 -1.87 24.29 -7.82
C TYR A 104 -1.02 23.72 -8.94
N SER A 105 -1.62 22.97 -9.87
CA SER A 105 -0.95 22.36 -11.04
C SER A 105 0.25 21.50 -10.65
N TYR A 106 0.07 20.63 -9.67
CA TYR A 106 1.07 19.60 -9.38
C TYR A 106 1.00 18.51 -10.43
N THR A 107 2.14 18.18 -11.01
CA THR A 107 2.29 17.16 -12.04
C THR A 107 2.69 15.81 -11.47
N HIS A 108 3.29 15.82 -10.29
CA HIS A 108 3.80 14.64 -9.60
C HIS A 108 3.33 14.63 -8.14
N LEU A 109 3.22 13.43 -7.57
CA LEU A 109 2.92 13.21 -6.17
C LEU A 109 3.89 12.20 -5.58
N PHE A 110 4.54 12.54 -4.47
CA PHE A 110 5.45 11.68 -3.72
C PHE A 110 4.90 11.41 -2.33
N ALA A 111 4.51 10.16 -2.05
CA ALA A 111 3.95 9.75 -0.76
C ALA A 111 4.99 9.19 0.23
N GLY A 112 6.22 8.93 -0.21
CA GLY A 112 7.27 8.37 0.62
C GLY A 112 6.97 6.92 1.00
N TYR A 113 6.84 6.64 2.30
CA TYR A 113 6.49 5.32 2.83
C TYR A 113 5.37 5.44 3.88
N GLY A 114 4.64 4.35 4.07
CA GLY A 114 3.52 4.30 5.00
C GLY A 114 2.30 5.10 4.53
N PHE A 115 1.30 5.24 5.39
CA PHE A 115 0.03 5.90 5.06
C PHE A 115 -0.55 5.42 3.72
N MET A 116 -0.80 6.35 2.78
CA MET A 116 -1.34 6.04 1.47
C MET A 116 -0.28 5.60 0.44
N ALA A 117 1.01 5.53 0.80
CA ALA A 117 2.07 5.15 -0.13
C ALA A 117 1.92 3.72 -0.68
N GLU A 118 1.25 2.85 0.09
CA GLU A 118 0.97 1.44 -0.27
C GLU A 118 -0.52 1.20 -0.55
N ASP A 119 -1.32 2.27 -0.63
CA ASP A 119 -2.75 2.19 -0.90
C ASP A 119 -3.02 2.21 -2.41
N ALA A 120 -3.40 1.06 -2.96
CA ALA A 120 -3.64 0.92 -4.38
C ALA A 120 -4.79 1.78 -4.92
N ASP A 121 -5.80 2.08 -4.09
CA ASP A 121 -6.95 2.89 -4.51
C ASP A 121 -6.58 4.37 -4.56
N PHE A 122 -5.78 4.83 -3.58
CA PHE A 122 -5.20 6.17 -3.62
C PHE A 122 -4.30 6.37 -4.84
N ILE A 123 -3.38 5.41 -5.08
CA ILE A 123 -2.47 5.49 -6.24
C ILE A 123 -3.26 5.48 -7.54
N GLN A 124 -4.30 4.64 -7.65
CA GLN A 124 -5.18 4.62 -8.83
C GLN A 124 -5.86 5.97 -9.04
N ALA A 125 -6.40 6.57 -7.98
CA ALA A 125 -7.04 7.88 -8.09
C ALA A 125 -6.06 8.99 -8.53
N VAL A 126 -4.81 8.93 -8.08
CA VAL A 126 -3.72 9.84 -8.53
C VAL A 126 -3.42 9.64 -10.02
N GLU A 127 -3.30 8.38 -10.46
CA GLU A 127 -3.05 8.02 -11.87
C GLU A 127 -4.21 8.46 -12.76
N ASP A 128 -5.46 8.24 -12.34
CA ASP A 128 -6.69 8.61 -13.07
C ASP A 128 -6.84 10.13 -13.19
N ALA A 129 -6.34 10.88 -12.21
CA ALA A 129 -6.30 12.34 -12.25
C ALA A 129 -5.19 12.90 -13.16
N GLY A 130 -4.40 12.03 -13.82
CA GLY A 130 -3.29 12.43 -14.69
C GLY A 130 -2.07 12.96 -13.95
N VAL A 131 -1.98 12.72 -12.64
CA VAL A 131 -0.82 13.05 -11.81
C VAL A 131 0.11 11.84 -11.75
N VAL A 132 1.40 12.05 -11.97
CA VAL A 132 2.40 10.97 -11.90
C VAL A 132 2.67 10.61 -10.44
N PHE A 133 2.34 9.41 -10.03
CA PHE A 133 2.72 8.90 -8.73
C PHE A 133 4.20 8.48 -8.73
N VAL A 134 4.99 9.08 -7.85
CA VAL A 134 6.43 8.75 -7.73
C VAL A 134 6.57 7.50 -6.86
N GLY A 135 6.44 6.34 -7.50
CA GLY A 135 6.43 5.03 -6.85
C GLY A 135 5.91 3.93 -7.76
N PRO A 136 5.64 2.74 -7.22
CA PRO A 136 5.03 1.66 -7.97
C PRO A 136 3.60 2.02 -8.40
N SER A 137 3.18 1.55 -9.57
CA SER A 137 1.80 1.76 -10.03
C SER A 137 0.77 1.03 -9.15
N SER A 138 -0.47 1.51 -9.17
CA SER A 138 -1.61 0.89 -8.48
C SER A 138 -1.72 -0.61 -8.78
N ARG A 139 -1.50 -0.99 -10.05
CA ARG A 139 -1.48 -2.40 -10.49
C ARG A 139 -0.38 -3.23 -9.82
N VAL A 140 0.81 -2.64 -9.65
CA VAL A 140 1.93 -3.33 -8.96
C VAL A 140 1.63 -3.47 -7.49
N ILE A 141 1.13 -2.42 -6.84
CA ILE A 141 0.76 -2.46 -5.42
C ILE A 141 -0.34 -3.48 -5.16
N ARG A 142 -1.38 -3.57 -6.00
CA ARG A 142 -2.42 -4.61 -5.85
C ARG A 142 -1.87 -6.03 -5.95
N LYS A 143 -0.86 -6.27 -6.79
CA LYS A 143 -0.25 -7.60 -6.98
C LYS A 143 0.81 -7.97 -5.95
N ALA A 144 1.50 -7.00 -5.39
CA ALA A 144 2.63 -7.22 -4.50
C ALA A 144 2.43 -6.68 -3.08
N GLY A 145 1.36 -5.92 -2.84
CA GLY A 145 1.10 -5.24 -1.58
C GLY A 145 0.67 -6.19 -0.45
N SER A 146 0.01 -7.31 -0.77
CA SER A 146 -0.23 -8.35 0.24
C SER A 146 0.99 -9.26 0.34
N LYS A 147 1.40 -9.59 1.57
CA LYS A 147 2.55 -10.48 1.81
C LYS A 147 2.36 -11.86 1.18
N ASP A 148 1.13 -12.34 1.17
CA ASP A 148 0.77 -13.66 0.65
C ASP A 148 0.84 -13.67 -0.88
N GLU A 149 0.29 -12.67 -1.55
CA GLU A 149 0.36 -12.52 -3.00
C GLU A 149 1.80 -12.29 -3.48
N ALA A 150 2.56 -11.47 -2.75
CA ALA A 150 3.98 -11.24 -3.03
C ALA A 150 4.79 -12.53 -2.95
N LYS A 151 4.56 -13.38 -1.93
CA LYS A 151 5.21 -14.69 -1.81
C LYS A 151 4.79 -15.64 -2.93
N GLN A 152 3.51 -15.68 -3.28
CA GLN A 152 3.03 -16.51 -4.39
C GLN A 152 3.66 -16.07 -5.72
N LEU A 153 3.74 -14.77 -5.97
CA LEU A 153 4.39 -14.24 -7.16
C LEU A 153 5.89 -14.58 -7.17
N ALA A 154 6.59 -14.42 -6.05
CA ALA A 154 7.99 -14.77 -5.92
C ALA A 154 8.24 -16.26 -6.23
N ARG A 155 7.41 -17.17 -5.68
CA ARG A 155 7.49 -18.61 -5.96
C ARG A 155 7.26 -18.91 -7.46
N LYS A 156 6.26 -18.27 -8.09
CA LYS A 156 5.99 -18.42 -9.54
C LYS A 156 7.17 -17.98 -10.40
N LEU A 157 7.93 -17.00 -9.93
CA LEU A 157 9.13 -16.48 -10.61
C LEU A 157 10.42 -17.23 -10.23
N GLY A 158 10.35 -18.30 -9.42
CA GLY A 158 11.51 -19.03 -8.96
C GLY A 158 12.37 -18.28 -7.93
N VAL A 159 11.85 -17.21 -7.33
CA VAL A 159 12.55 -16.46 -6.29
C VAL A 159 12.36 -17.17 -4.95
N SER A 160 13.45 -17.35 -4.22
CA SER A 160 13.43 -17.95 -2.90
C SER A 160 12.63 -17.08 -1.91
N VAL A 161 11.76 -17.72 -1.13
CA VAL A 161 10.97 -17.07 -0.09
C VAL A 161 11.20 -17.72 1.26
N THR A 162 11.05 -16.96 2.33
CA THR A 162 11.10 -17.51 3.69
C THR A 162 10.03 -18.58 3.88
N PRO A 163 10.37 -19.72 4.50
CA PRO A 163 9.37 -20.70 4.88
C PRO A 163 8.28 -20.10 5.76
N GLY A 164 7.04 -20.51 5.54
CA GLY A 164 5.89 -20.04 6.30
C GLY A 164 4.59 -20.52 5.69
N GLU A 165 3.53 -20.45 6.46
CA GLU A 165 2.18 -20.72 6.00
C GLU A 165 1.52 -19.42 5.54
N ASP A 166 1.12 -19.37 4.29
CA ASP A 166 0.61 -18.15 3.66
C ASP A 166 -0.92 -18.12 3.63
N ARG A 167 -1.60 -19.22 4.00
CA ARG A 167 -3.05 -19.37 3.88
C ARG A 167 -3.70 -19.75 5.21
N ILE A 168 -3.29 -19.11 6.29
CA ILE A 168 -3.82 -19.42 7.63
C ILE A 168 -5.34 -19.26 7.69
N CYS A 169 -5.90 -18.23 7.06
CA CYS A 169 -7.35 -18.03 7.03
C CYS A 169 -8.06 -19.17 6.29
N ALA A 170 -7.56 -19.55 5.11
CA ALA A 170 -8.12 -20.67 4.35
C ALA A 170 -8.04 -21.98 5.14
N LEU A 171 -6.89 -22.28 5.74
CA LEU A 171 -6.70 -23.47 6.59
C LEU A 171 -7.63 -23.44 7.80
N THR A 172 -7.84 -22.27 8.42
CA THR A 172 -8.76 -22.10 9.53
C THR A 172 -10.20 -22.40 9.10
N LEU A 173 -10.61 -21.91 7.91
CA LEU A 173 -11.93 -22.16 7.37
C LEU A 173 -12.14 -23.64 7.02
N ILE A 174 -11.16 -24.26 6.37
CA ILE A 174 -11.18 -25.70 6.03
C ILE A 174 -11.29 -26.54 7.29
N ARG A 175 -10.53 -26.22 8.33
CA ARG A 175 -10.60 -26.94 9.63
C ARG A 175 -11.95 -26.73 10.32
N LYS A 176 -12.52 -25.51 10.24
CA LYS A 176 -13.86 -25.24 10.76
C LYS A 176 -14.94 -26.05 10.02
N ALA A 177 -14.74 -26.28 8.72
CA ALA A 177 -15.67 -27.06 7.89
C ALA A 177 -15.66 -28.56 8.22
N GLY A 178 -14.63 -29.07 8.91
CA GLY A 178 -14.57 -30.45 9.39
C GLY A 178 -14.22 -31.47 8.30
N GLU A 179 -14.80 -32.68 8.38
CA GLU A 179 -14.44 -33.81 7.54
C GLU A 179 -14.85 -33.65 6.07
N ASN A 180 -15.93 -32.90 5.81
CA ASN A 180 -16.45 -32.67 4.46
C ASN A 180 -16.48 -31.17 4.10
N PRO A 181 -15.31 -30.51 3.88
CA PRO A 181 -15.25 -29.07 3.68
C PRO A 181 -16.09 -28.58 2.49
N LEU A 182 -16.12 -29.31 1.39
CA LEU A 182 -16.87 -28.92 0.19
C LEU A 182 -18.38 -28.85 0.41
N GLU A 183 -18.95 -29.78 1.17
CA GLU A 183 -20.37 -29.77 1.50
C GLU A 183 -20.69 -28.60 2.46
N GLN A 184 -19.81 -28.35 3.42
CA GLN A 184 -19.97 -27.24 4.33
C GLN A 184 -19.83 -25.89 3.60
N PHE A 185 -18.95 -25.79 2.62
CA PHE A 185 -18.81 -24.61 1.76
C PHE A 185 -20.10 -24.34 0.97
N LYS A 186 -20.70 -25.35 0.36
CA LYS A 186 -22.00 -25.23 -0.32
C LYS A 186 -23.09 -24.74 0.62
N THR A 187 -23.11 -25.26 1.84
CA THR A 187 -24.06 -24.83 2.87
C THR A 187 -23.89 -23.34 3.20
N TRP A 188 -22.67 -22.86 3.42
CA TRP A 188 -22.41 -21.45 3.70
C TRP A 188 -22.72 -20.55 2.52
N ILE A 189 -22.42 -20.99 1.27
CA ILE A 189 -22.76 -20.26 0.05
C ILE A 189 -24.26 -20.03 -0.02
N GLN A 190 -25.07 -21.09 0.19
CA GLN A 190 -26.53 -21.02 0.16
C GLN A 190 -27.10 -20.17 1.31
N GLN A 191 -26.61 -20.40 2.53
CA GLN A 191 -27.05 -19.71 3.74
C GLN A 191 -26.84 -18.19 3.66
N HIS A 192 -25.71 -17.78 3.10
CA HIS A 192 -25.31 -16.38 3.05
C HIS A 192 -25.46 -15.77 1.66
N GLN A 193 -25.96 -16.52 0.66
CA GLN A 193 -26.14 -16.07 -0.73
C GLN A 193 -24.86 -15.46 -1.32
N LEU A 194 -23.71 -16.12 -1.06
CA LEU A 194 -22.40 -15.61 -1.48
C LEU A 194 -22.26 -15.68 -3.00
N LEU A 195 -21.79 -14.59 -3.60
CA LEU A 195 -21.50 -14.52 -5.02
C LEU A 195 -20.05 -14.92 -5.27
N LEU A 196 -19.86 -15.99 -6.04
CA LEU A 196 -18.57 -16.58 -6.31
C LEU A 196 -18.28 -16.59 -7.81
N SER A 197 -17.02 -16.78 -8.18
CA SER A 197 -16.62 -16.89 -9.58
C SER A 197 -17.17 -18.15 -10.23
N LYS A 198 -17.36 -18.13 -11.56
CA LYS A 198 -17.78 -19.30 -12.34
C LYS A 198 -16.80 -20.47 -12.25
N GLN A 199 -15.58 -20.22 -11.84
CA GLN A 199 -14.52 -21.23 -11.73
C GLN A 199 -14.32 -21.74 -10.29
N PHE A 200 -15.18 -21.33 -9.35
CA PHE A 200 -15.05 -21.68 -7.94
C PHE A 200 -14.86 -23.18 -7.70
N GLU A 201 -15.75 -24.00 -8.26
CA GLU A 201 -15.71 -25.46 -8.04
C GLU A 201 -14.48 -26.16 -8.65
N SER A 202 -13.83 -25.54 -9.64
CA SER A 202 -12.62 -26.07 -10.27
C SER A 202 -11.32 -25.70 -9.57
N LYS A 203 -11.38 -24.82 -8.55
CA LYS A 203 -10.23 -24.37 -7.81
C LYS A 203 -9.79 -25.38 -6.75
N PRO A 204 -8.50 -25.39 -6.36
CA PRO A 204 -8.04 -26.10 -5.17
C PRO A 204 -8.83 -25.68 -3.93
N LEU A 205 -8.99 -26.58 -2.95
CA LEU A 205 -9.80 -26.38 -1.75
C LEU A 205 -9.42 -25.10 -0.99
N GLU A 206 -8.13 -24.81 -0.88
CA GLU A 206 -7.61 -23.62 -0.23
C GLU A 206 -8.01 -22.34 -0.98
N GLU A 207 -8.00 -22.35 -2.31
CA GLU A 207 -8.43 -21.21 -3.13
C GLU A 207 -9.94 -21.01 -3.08
N GLN A 208 -10.71 -22.09 -2.93
CA GLN A 208 -12.15 -22.00 -2.67
C GLN A 208 -12.40 -21.37 -1.30
N ALA A 209 -11.64 -21.76 -0.27
CA ALA A 209 -11.75 -21.17 1.06
C ALA A 209 -11.40 -19.68 1.06
N ASP A 210 -10.33 -19.26 0.38
CA ASP A 210 -9.96 -17.86 0.25
C ASP A 210 -11.06 -17.04 -0.44
N GLU A 211 -11.62 -17.55 -1.53
CA GLU A 211 -12.71 -16.88 -2.25
C GLU A 211 -13.97 -16.75 -1.40
N LEU A 212 -14.31 -17.79 -0.63
CA LEU A 212 -15.42 -17.73 0.32
C LEU A 212 -15.23 -16.67 1.39
N ILE A 213 -14.03 -16.58 1.97
CA ILE A 213 -13.70 -15.57 2.97
C ILE A 213 -13.83 -14.18 2.36
N GLN A 214 -13.32 -13.95 1.16
CA GLN A 214 -13.41 -12.65 0.48
C GLN A 214 -14.87 -12.28 0.18
N ALA A 215 -15.67 -13.21 -0.37
CA ALA A 215 -17.08 -12.97 -0.66
C ALA A 215 -17.88 -12.66 0.61
N ALA A 216 -17.66 -13.39 1.70
CA ALA A 216 -18.30 -13.16 2.97
C ALA A 216 -17.90 -11.81 3.58
N SER A 217 -16.61 -11.48 3.55
CA SER A 217 -16.08 -10.20 4.06
C SER A 217 -16.66 -9.00 3.32
N SER A 218 -16.86 -9.10 1.99
CA SER A 218 -17.49 -8.05 1.20
C SER A 218 -18.95 -7.77 1.61
N MET A 219 -19.60 -8.75 2.23
CA MET A 219 -20.96 -8.67 2.78
C MET A 219 -20.96 -8.44 4.30
N GLN A 220 -19.82 -8.15 4.91
CA GLN A 220 -19.64 -7.99 6.37
C GLN A 220 -20.03 -9.25 7.17
N ILE A 221 -19.85 -10.43 6.57
CA ILE A 221 -20.12 -11.72 7.21
C ILE A 221 -18.80 -12.32 7.68
N GLU A 222 -18.69 -12.62 8.97
CA GLU A 222 -17.52 -13.25 9.55
C GLU A 222 -17.65 -14.78 9.56
N LEU A 223 -16.99 -15.45 8.62
CA LEU A 223 -16.97 -16.92 8.55
C LEU A 223 -16.00 -17.55 9.56
N ILE A 224 -14.96 -16.84 9.97
CA ILE A 224 -13.93 -17.30 10.92
C ILE A 224 -13.64 -16.20 11.93
N SER A 225 -13.51 -16.55 13.22
CA SER A 225 -13.14 -15.58 14.26
C SER A 225 -11.62 -15.42 14.41
N ILE A 226 -11.21 -14.29 14.95
CA ILE A 226 -9.79 -13.98 15.22
C ILE A 226 -9.16 -15.03 16.12
N GLU A 227 -9.88 -15.52 17.16
CA GLU A 227 -9.38 -16.54 18.08
C GLU A 227 -9.04 -17.85 17.34
N LYS A 228 -9.89 -18.25 16.37
CA LYS A 228 -9.63 -19.45 15.56
C LYS A 228 -8.44 -19.28 14.64
N ILE A 229 -8.26 -18.10 14.05
CA ILE A 229 -7.06 -17.79 13.24
C ILE A 229 -5.81 -17.85 14.11
N GLN A 230 -5.85 -17.31 15.33
CA GLN A 230 -4.73 -17.37 16.26
C GLN A 230 -4.39 -18.81 16.69
N GLN A 231 -5.39 -19.64 16.94
CA GLN A 231 -5.19 -21.06 17.25
C GLN A 231 -4.53 -21.79 16.09
N GLU A 232 -5.01 -21.60 14.85
CA GLU A 232 -4.40 -22.20 13.66
C GLU A 232 -2.97 -21.73 13.45
N THR A 233 -2.69 -20.44 13.65
CA THR A 233 -1.34 -19.89 13.58
C THR A 233 -0.38 -20.61 14.55
N GLN A 234 -0.80 -20.85 15.80
CA GLN A 234 0.02 -21.57 16.77
C GLN A 234 0.28 -23.02 16.35
N ILE A 235 -0.71 -23.69 15.77
CA ILE A 235 -0.55 -25.06 15.27
C ILE A 235 0.48 -25.11 14.13
N GLN A 236 0.37 -24.20 13.17
CA GLN A 236 1.29 -24.17 12.02
C GLN A 236 2.71 -23.77 12.44
N LEU A 237 2.86 -22.82 13.36
CA LEU A 237 4.16 -22.49 13.96
C LEU A 237 4.78 -23.69 14.67
N GLY A 238 3.99 -24.48 15.42
CA GLY A 238 4.44 -25.69 16.06
C GLY A 238 4.98 -26.72 15.07
N LYS A 239 4.32 -26.91 13.93
CA LYS A 239 4.79 -27.81 12.86
C LYS A 239 6.10 -27.32 12.24
N LEU A 240 6.23 -26.02 11.95
CA LEU A 240 7.46 -25.43 11.41
C LEU A 240 8.65 -25.60 12.36
N TRP A 241 8.42 -25.47 13.68
CA TRP A 241 9.43 -25.70 14.71
C TRP A 241 9.94 -27.16 14.76
N GLN A 242 9.02 -28.11 14.55
CA GLN A 242 9.39 -29.53 14.49
C GLN A 242 10.25 -29.88 13.27
N ILE A 243 9.91 -29.27 12.10
CA ILE A 243 10.71 -29.45 10.87
C ILE A 243 12.10 -28.83 11.04
N GLY A 244 12.22 -27.66 11.64
CA GLY A 244 13.52 -27.02 11.89
C GLY A 244 14.43 -27.79 12.83
N ARG A 245 13.89 -28.57 13.80
CA ARG A 245 14.65 -29.43 14.67
C ARG A 245 15.11 -30.77 14.04
N ALA A 246 14.43 -31.21 12.99
CA ALA A 246 14.78 -32.43 12.28
C ALA A 246 15.96 -32.25 11.30
N HIS A 247 16.39 -31.00 11.07
CA HIS A 247 17.49 -30.67 10.14
C HIS A 247 18.71 -30.05 10.84
N VAL A 248 18.77 -30.09 12.17
CA VAL A 248 19.94 -29.79 13.01
C VAL A 248 20.41 -31.05 13.68
#